data_2265d04f001f3ece116ced7bff15f77c
#
_entry.id   2265d04f001f3ece116ced7bff15f77c
#
_cell.length_a   1.000
_cell.length_b   1.000
_cell.length_c   1.000
_cell.angle_alpha   90.00
_cell.angle_beta   90.00
_cell.angle_gamma   90.00
#
_symmetry.space_group_name_H-M   'P 1'
#
loop_
_entity.id
_entity.type
_entity.pdbx_description
1 polymer ?
#
loop_
_entity_poly.entity_id
_entity_poly.type
_entity_poly.pdbx_seq_one_letter_code
_entity_poly.pdbx_strand_id
1 'polypeptide(L)'
;VLTLIPLTAVLAPRAAAAAPADPQVIFSEEFENGVSTAPVMVTDYTGPAPHAMTYTADPAWLTSCNGLIASRLNPAVAPPLAQQCGGWWPVVRDLAGALGQWAGGDPATNHAVTAFTHTPPGPNKVQLETESPVSIGSGNRFVTFSVDAAAVNCNVVHPLMVFYLLDGNTAIPTFSQPIDTCANPGAVISGISVGTYTSDAPVLFSGSQLGIRLVNTQGGTNGNDGAIDNVRVLDVTPQLGLSYTPGSPAIGQTATLKLTVTNTSELREKNGWSFKTALPDGLTPAGAATSDCDQPSVSVVNGVVSAGGGIGDGVTSCTVNIPVKAGVIGEYSTCPADVSDRVGINPPAACASVSFVAPEHKFDAHAHAAKVTAPLIGGAALVPSDVTCTATPGSDNDSLLTAILPAVASLGVLTTEAAGTVGPDGLRTARAKATTAKLNLLNGLITAEEITAQATATATESGTVTTSGTTTFTTLKVNGSTITNPPVNHTITIPLVAKIVLNERVPYGNGTGLKVNAVHVTTVAGVDVVISHARASLTLPGQTCPA
;
A
#
# COMPACT_ATOMS: atom_id res chain seq x y z
N VAL A 1 36.62 19.05 -24.71
CA VAL A 1 36.46 17.97 -23.73
C VAL A 1 35.05 18.11 -23.19
N LEU A 2 34.08 17.34 -23.76
CA LEU A 2 32.72 17.26 -23.26
C LEU A 2 32.71 16.17 -22.16
N THR A 3 32.43 16.56 -20.94
CA THR A 3 32.21 15.66 -19.80
C THR A 3 30.80 15.10 -19.88
N LEU A 4 30.66 13.81 -20.22
CA LEU A 4 29.40 13.08 -20.05
C LEU A 4 29.16 12.87 -18.54
N ILE A 5 28.07 13.46 -18.03
CA ILE A 5 27.56 13.16 -16.69
C ILE A 5 26.69 11.90 -16.82
N PRO A 6 26.98 10.80 -16.12
CA PRO A 6 26.12 9.64 -16.15
C PRO A 6 24.82 9.93 -15.38
N LEU A 7 23.71 9.77 -16.05
CA LEU A 7 22.37 9.78 -15.44
C LEU A 7 22.23 8.48 -14.62
N THR A 8 22.53 8.54 -13.32
CA THR A 8 22.22 7.46 -12.40
C THR A 8 20.73 7.45 -12.14
N ALA A 9 20.03 6.47 -12.68
CA ALA A 9 18.66 6.17 -12.28
C ALA A 9 18.67 5.85 -10.77
N VAL A 10 18.12 6.75 -9.97
CA VAL A 10 17.85 6.50 -8.55
C VAL A 10 16.70 5.51 -8.50
N LEU A 11 17.02 4.23 -8.30
CA LEU A 11 16.03 3.22 -7.92
C LEU A 11 15.46 3.65 -6.58
N ALA A 12 14.21 4.07 -6.55
CA ALA A 12 13.48 4.30 -5.31
C ALA A 12 13.54 3.02 -4.45
N PRO A 13 13.87 3.13 -3.16
CA PRO A 13 13.92 1.95 -2.30
C PRO A 13 12.54 1.31 -2.28
N ARG A 14 12.49 0.03 -2.60
CA ARG A 14 11.31 -0.80 -2.37
C ARG A 14 10.99 -0.70 -0.87
N ALA A 15 9.82 -0.19 -0.51
CA ALA A 15 9.36 -0.26 0.87
C ALA A 15 9.34 -1.74 1.28
N ALA A 16 10.28 -2.13 2.13
CA ALA A 16 10.23 -3.43 2.77
C ALA A 16 8.95 -3.50 3.61
N ALA A 17 8.27 -4.64 3.62
CA ALA A 17 7.19 -4.86 4.57
C ALA A 17 7.72 -4.56 5.98
N ALA A 18 6.95 -3.82 6.78
CA ALA A 18 7.33 -3.55 8.16
C ALA A 18 7.54 -4.88 8.89
N ALA A 19 8.59 -4.97 9.70
CA ALA A 19 8.78 -6.13 10.57
C ALA A 19 7.64 -6.18 11.61
N PRO A 20 7.24 -7.38 12.07
CA PRO A 20 6.32 -7.53 13.19
C PRO A 20 6.79 -6.70 14.40
N ALA A 21 5.91 -5.87 14.94
CA ALA A 21 6.19 -5.09 16.15
C ALA A 21 6.03 -5.96 17.40
N ASP A 22 6.75 -5.64 18.46
CA ASP A 22 6.57 -6.32 19.73
C ASP A 22 5.21 -5.98 20.36
N PRO A 23 4.58 -6.92 21.08
CA PRO A 23 3.40 -6.67 21.89
C PRO A 23 3.57 -5.47 22.82
N GLN A 24 2.54 -4.64 22.92
CA GLN A 24 2.56 -3.46 23.80
C GLN A 24 1.91 -3.79 25.13
N VAL A 25 2.62 -3.56 26.24
CA VAL A 25 2.07 -3.76 27.58
C VAL A 25 0.98 -2.72 27.83
N ILE A 26 -0.26 -3.17 28.02
CA ILE A 26 -1.41 -2.32 28.40
C ILE A 26 -1.51 -2.26 29.93
N PHE A 27 -1.31 -3.39 30.58
CA PHE A 27 -1.40 -3.56 32.02
C PHE A 27 -0.32 -4.50 32.51
N SER A 28 0.34 -4.15 33.62
CA SER A 28 1.28 -5.01 34.35
C SER A 28 1.04 -4.83 35.84
N GLU A 29 0.98 -5.96 36.55
CA GLU A 29 0.90 -5.99 38.01
C GLU A 29 1.88 -7.03 38.54
N GLU A 30 2.82 -6.56 39.36
CA GLU A 30 3.91 -7.34 39.95
C GLU A 30 3.78 -7.41 41.48
N PHE A 31 2.70 -6.86 42.06
CA PHE A 31 2.36 -6.83 43.49
C PHE A 31 3.46 -6.24 44.39
N GLU A 32 4.30 -5.36 43.85
CA GLU A 32 5.43 -4.76 44.57
C GLU A 32 5.14 -3.35 45.14
N ASN A 33 4.00 -2.73 44.77
CA ASN A 33 3.73 -1.35 45.13
C ASN A 33 3.30 -1.17 46.59
N GLY A 34 4.05 -0.37 47.33
CA GLY A 34 3.71 -0.05 48.73
C GLY A 34 3.82 -1.18 49.72
N VAL A 35 4.27 -2.38 49.29
CA VAL A 35 4.54 -3.53 50.17
C VAL A 35 6.00 -3.50 50.65
N SER A 36 6.25 -4.11 51.80
CA SER A 36 7.57 -4.13 52.41
C SER A 36 7.78 -5.41 53.25
N THR A 37 8.26 -5.29 54.48
CA THR A 37 8.49 -6.43 55.41
C THR A 37 7.22 -6.94 56.08
N ALA A 38 6.04 -6.35 55.86
CA ALA A 38 4.75 -6.84 56.34
C ALA A 38 3.91 -7.38 55.17
N PRO A 39 3.25 -8.54 55.26
CA PRO A 39 2.31 -8.99 54.27
C PRO A 39 1.09 -8.09 54.24
N VAL A 40 0.43 -7.99 53.07
CA VAL A 40 -0.78 -7.21 52.86
C VAL A 40 -1.86 -8.14 52.29
N MET A 41 -3.14 -7.93 52.65
CA MET A 41 -4.24 -8.62 51.96
C MET A 41 -4.39 -8.07 50.56
N VAL A 42 -4.67 -8.92 49.59
CA VAL A 42 -4.91 -8.51 48.20
C VAL A 42 -6.04 -7.48 48.06
N THR A 43 -7.03 -7.53 48.98
CA THR A 43 -8.14 -6.58 49.08
C THR A 43 -7.75 -5.23 49.70
N ASP A 44 -6.61 -5.13 50.36
CA ASP A 44 -6.08 -3.87 50.95
C ASP A 44 -4.92 -3.30 50.13
N TYR A 45 -4.55 -3.95 49.05
CA TYR A 45 -3.45 -3.58 48.17
C TYR A 45 -3.92 -2.58 47.09
N THR A 46 -3.03 -1.66 46.74
CA THR A 46 -3.19 -0.77 45.59
C THR A 46 -1.97 -0.91 44.68
N GLY A 47 -2.19 -1.25 43.44
CA GLY A 47 -1.16 -1.41 42.43
C GLY A 47 -0.46 -0.09 42.05
N PRO A 48 0.58 -0.15 41.21
CA PRO A 48 1.36 1.03 40.82
C PRO A 48 0.59 1.96 39.90
N ALA A 49 1.02 3.24 39.86
CA ALA A 49 0.59 4.18 38.84
C ALA A 49 1.06 3.68 37.45
N PRO A 50 0.33 3.97 36.35
CA PRO A 50 -0.80 4.91 36.25
C PRO A 50 -2.17 4.31 36.63
N HIS A 51 -2.30 2.99 36.79
CA HIS A 51 -3.60 2.34 37.00
C HIS A 51 -4.05 2.40 38.46
N ALA A 52 -3.11 2.31 39.43
CA ALA A 52 -3.39 2.27 40.87
C ALA A 52 -4.53 1.31 41.21
N MET A 53 -4.46 0.08 40.65
CA MET A 53 -5.54 -0.91 40.67
C MET A 53 -5.77 -1.43 42.09
N THR A 54 -7.04 -1.57 42.46
CA THR A 54 -7.50 -2.25 43.67
C THR A 54 -8.26 -3.52 43.32
N TYR A 55 -8.33 -4.46 44.27
CA TYR A 55 -8.82 -5.80 43.98
C TYR A 55 -9.84 -6.26 45.02
N THR A 56 -10.83 -7.04 44.54
CA THR A 56 -11.73 -7.84 45.38
C THR A 56 -11.42 -9.31 45.27
N ALA A 57 -11.85 -10.08 46.25
CA ALA A 57 -11.80 -11.53 46.27
C ALA A 57 -13.00 -12.11 47.03
N ASP A 58 -13.37 -13.39 46.77
CA ASP A 58 -14.47 -14.06 47.46
C ASP A 58 -14.15 -14.20 48.97
N PRO A 59 -14.99 -13.69 49.86
CA PRO A 59 -14.76 -13.80 51.31
C PRO A 59 -14.57 -15.25 51.80
N ALA A 60 -15.21 -16.24 51.15
CA ALA A 60 -15.04 -17.63 51.51
C ALA A 60 -13.63 -18.15 51.18
N TRP A 61 -13.00 -17.62 50.12
CA TRP A 61 -11.60 -17.94 49.80
C TRP A 61 -10.61 -17.31 50.80
N LEU A 62 -10.91 -16.10 51.27
CA LEU A 62 -10.04 -15.37 52.20
C LEU A 62 -10.05 -15.95 53.62
N THR A 63 -10.84 -17.01 53.92
CA THR A 63 -10.96 -17.62 55.26
C THR A 63 -9.80 -18.50 55.69
N SER A 64 -8.90 -18.86 54.79
CA SER A 64 -7.68 -19.63 55.05
C SER A 64 -6.44 -18.74 55.03
N CYS A 65 -5.27 -19.32 54.88
CA CYS A 65 -4.03 -18.60 54.56
C CYS A 65 -3.99 -18.20 53.09
N ASN A 66 -5.03 -17.55 52.60
CA ASN A 66 -5.24 -17.16 51.19
C ASN A 66 -5.34 -15.66 51.02
N GLY A 67 -4.90 -15.16 49.86
CA GLY A 67 -5.00 -13.75 49.50
C GLY A 67 -3.96 -12.85 50.15
N LEU A 68 -2.90 -13.41 50.71
CA LEU A 68 -1.78 -12.63 51.23
C LEU A 68 -0.80 -12.30 50.11
N ILE A 69 -0.49 -11.03 49.93
CA ILE A 69 0.70 -10.58 49.20
C ILE A 69 1.88 -10.72 50.15
N ALA A 70 2.70 -11.75 49.91
CA ALA A 70 3.77 -12.17 50.79
C ALA A 70 5.10 -12.27 50.05
N SER A 71 6.20 -12.19 50.81
CA SER A 71 7.57 -12.32 50.33
C SER A 71 8.48 -12.97 51.40
N ARG A 72 9.70 -13.33 51.02
CA ARG A 72 10.72 -13.75 51.97
C ARG A 72 11.26 -12.61 52.86
N LEU A 73 10.99 -11.34 52.51
CA LEU A 73 11.23 -10.19 53.39
C LEU A 73 10.36 -10.19 54.63
N ASN A 74 9.17 -10.80 54.57
CA ASN A 74 8.29 -10.86 55.71
C ASN A 74 8.96 -11.66 56.87
N PRO A 75 8.64 -11.37 58.16
CA PRO A 75 9.22 -12.06 59.29
C PRO A 75 9.04 -13.59 59.22
N ALA A 76 10.05 -14.34 59.66
CA ALA A 76 9.97 -15.80 59.68
C ALA A 76 8.86 -16.33 60.64
N VAL A 77 8.57 -15.60 61.69
CA VAL A 77 7.41 -15.82 62.54
C VAL A 77 6.20 -15.12 61.95
N ALA A 78 5.09 -15.82 61.79
CA ALA A 78 3.87 -15.30 61.20
C ALA A 78 3.41 -14.02 61.93
N PRO A 79 3.32 -12.85 61.22
CA PRO A 79 2.78 -11.64 61.81
C PRO A 79 1.27 -11.75 62.03
N PRO A 80 0.62 -10.81 62.75
CA PRO A 80 -0.80 -10.92 63.09
C PRO A 80 -1.71 -11.26 61.89
N LEU A 81 -1.49 -10.65 60.74
CA LEU A 81 -2.28 -10.88 59.52
C LEU A 81 -2.10 -12.31 58.96
N ALA A 82 -0.94 -12.92 59.17
CA ALA A 82 -0.61 -14.27 58.70
C ALA A 82 -0.77 -15.35 59.77
N GLN A 83 -1.28 -15.04 60.95
CA GLN A 83 -1.44 -16.05 62.04
C GLN A 83 -2.33 -17.24 61.63
N GLN A 84 -3.32 -17.00 60.76
CA GLN A 84 -4.15 -18.03 60.18
C GLN A 84 -3.36 -19.08 59.35
N CYS A 85 -2.15 -18.75 58.89
CA CYS A 85 -1.28 -19.66 58.16
C CYS A 85 -0.65 -20.74 59.07
N GLY A 86 -0.53 -20.46 60.38
CA GLY A 86 0.08 -21.40 61.33
C GLY A 86 1.47 -21.86 60.89
N GLY A 87 1.72 -23.15 60.94
CA GLY A 87 2.98 -23.76 60.51
C GLY A 87 3.28 -23.72 59.02
N TRP A 88 2.32 -23.26 58.17
CA TRP A 88 2.46 -23.18 56.70
C TRP A 88 2.99 -21.83 56.23
N TRP A 89 3.16 -20.85 57.12
CA TRP A 89 3.69 -19.53 56.80
C TRP A 89 5.03 -19.56 56.03
N PRO A 90 6.01 -20.44 56.36
CA PRO A 90 7.23 -20.53 55.55
C PRO A 90 6.96 -20.89 54.08
N VAL A 91 6.01 -21.80 53.81
CA VAL A 91 5.66 -22.25 52.45
C VAL A 91 5.06 -21.10 51.64
N VAL A 92 4.22 -20.26 52.25
CA VAL A 92 3.64 -19.07 51.62
C VAL A 92 4.74 -18.10 51.14
N ARG A 93 5.75 -17.87 52.01
CA ARG A 93 6.90 -17.02 51.66
C ARG A 93 7.77 -17.66 50.59
N ASP A 94 7.91 -18.98 50.58
CA ASP A 94 8.70 -19.72 49.61
C ASP A 94 8.04 -19.72 48.22
N LEU A 95 6.69 -19.74 48.13
CA LEU A 95 5.95 -19.60 46.89
C LEU A 95 6.32 -18.27 46.16
N ALA A 96 6.29 -17.12 46.88
CA ALA A 96 6.68 -15.85 46.35
C ALA A 96 8.16 -15.82 45.92
N GLY A 97 9.05 -16.40 46.75
CA GLY A 97 10.48 -16.48 46.40
C GLY A 97 10.76 -17.37 45.16
N ALA A 98 9.98 -18.44 44.97
CA ALA A 98 10.11 -19.30 43.78
C ALA A 98 9.69 -18.55 42.51
N LEU A 99 8.63 -17.74 42.57
CA LEU A 99 8.20 -16.88 41.43
C LEU A 99 9.26 -15.81 41.11
N GLY A 100 9.84 -15.16 42.14
CA GLY A 100 10.94 -14.21 41.92
C GLY A 100 12.16 -14.84 41.25
N GLN A 101 12.54 -16.05 41.67
CA GLN A 101 13.63 -16.80 41.03
C GLN A 101 13.27 -17.20 39.59
N TRP A 102 12.02 -17.59 39.32
CA TRP A 102 11.52 -17.95 38.01
C TRP A 102 11.57 -16.76 37.06
N ALA A 103 11.12 -15.59 37.51
CA ALA A 103 11.15 -14.35 36.72
C ALA A 103 12.57 -13.75 36.49
N GLY A 104 13.61 -14.38 37.09
CA GLY A 104 14.99 -13.86 36.99
C GLY A 104 15.28 -12.67 37.93
N GLY A 105 14.36 -12.40 38.88
CA GLY A 105 14.50 -11.36 39.91
C GLY A 105 15.14 -11.89 41.20
N ASP A 106 15.08 -11.09 42.29
CA ASP A 106 15.57 -11.49 43.62
C ASP A 106 14.51 -12.30 44.38
N PRO A 107 14.73 -13.59 44.62
CA PRO A 107 13.78 -14.42 45.35
C PRO A 107 13.56 -13.98 46.81
N ALA A 108 14.43 -13.14 47.37
CA ALA A 108 14.27 -12.65 48.75
C ALA A 108 13.25 -11.51 48.84
N THR A 109 13.15 -10.69 47.81
CA THR A 109 12.35 -9.44 47.82
C THR A 109 11.04 -9.53 47.05
N ASN A 110 10.89 -10.51 46.16
CA ASN A 110 9.71 -10.67 45.32
C ASN A 110 8.44 -10.91 46.12
N HIS A 111 7.40 -10.14 45.84
CA HIS A 111 6.07 -10.32 46.41
C HIS A 111 5.14 -11.00 45.41
N ALA A 112 4.20 -11.81 45.90
CA ALA A 112 3.20 -12.49 45.08
C ALA A 112 1.90 -12.67 45.85
N VAL A 113 0.76 -12.73 45.15
CA VAL A 113 -0.50 -13.13 45.77
C VAL A 113 -0.45 -14.64 46.04
N THR A 114 -0.53 -15.02 47.26
CA THR A 114 -0.32 -16.40 47.71
C THR A 114 -1.58 -17.02 48.30
N ALA A 115 -1.68 -18.35 48.23
CA ALA A 115 -2.74 -19.14 48.80
C ALA A 115 -2.17 -20.44 49.43
N PHE A 116 -2.51 -20.70 50.66
CA PHE A 116 -2.33 -21.99 51.28
C PHE A 116 -3.68 -22.44 51.87
N THR A 117 -4.39 -23.29 51.12
CA THR A 117 -5.80 -23.57 51.34
C THR A 117 -6.00 -24.75 52.28
N HIS A 118 -6.12 -24.52 53.57
CA HIS A 118 -6.33 -25.56 54.58
C HIS A 118 -7.80 -25.70 55.05
N THR A 119 -8.69 -24.81 54.64
CA THR A 119 -10.15 -24.90 54.82
C THR A 119 -10.81 -24.87 53.43
N PRO A 120 -11.72 -25.81 53.08
CA PRO A 120 -12.31 -25.85 51.74
C PRO A 120 -13.13 -24.59 51.46
N PRO A 121 -12.74 -23.75 50.48
CA PRO A 121 -13.50 -22.58 50.10
C PRO A 121 -14.72 -22.90 49.20
N GLY A 122 -14.75 -24.11 48.65
CA GLY A 122 -15.64 -24.53 47.58
C GLY A 122 -15.08 -24.17 46.20
N PRO A 123 -15.58 -24.79 45.12
CA PRO A 123 -15.14 -24.54 43.76
C PRO A 123 -15.59 -23.18 43.23
N ASN A 124 -14.92 -22.73 42.17
CA ASN A 124 -15.23 -21.51 41.40
C ASN A 124 -15.19 -20.22 42.26
N LYS A 125 -14.22 -20.11 43.16
CA LYS A 125 -14.02 -18.91 43.95
C LYS A 125 -13.17 -17.88 43.22
N VAL A 126 -13.64 -16.63 43.24
CA VAL A 126 -12.85 -15.49 42.77
C VAL A 126 -11.72 -15.25 43.73
N GLN A 127 -10.49 -15.35 43.24
CA GLN A 127 -9.27 -15.11 44.02
C GLN A 127 -8.73 -13.68 43.84
N LEU A 128 -9.02 -13.07 42.69
CA LEU A 128 -8.65 -11.69 42.38
C LEU A 128 -9.60 -11.17 41.31
N GLU A 129 -10.11 -9.96 41.50
CA GLU A 129 -10.86 -9.23 40.50
C GLU A 129 -10.57 -7.73 40.62
N THR A 130 -10.28 -7.06 39.50
CA THR A 130 -10.07 -5.62 39.47
C THR A 130 -11.35 -4.85 39.80
N GLU A 131 -11.30 -3.90 40.75
CA GLU A 131 -12.48 -3.09 41.14
C GLU A 131 -12.86 -2.06 40.08
N SER A 132 -11.88 -1.56 39.33
CA SER A 132 -12.09 -0.65 38.22
C SER A 132 -11.46 -1.21 36.95
N PRO A 133 -12.02 -0.88 35.77
CA PRO A 133 -11.48 -1.37 34.53
C PRO A 133 -10.20 -0.61 34.12
N VAL A 134 -9.30 -1.33 33.46
CA VAL A 134 -8.10 -0.80 32.80
C VAL A 134 -8.50 -0.20 31.44
N SER A 135 -8.08 1.04 31.14
CA SER A 135 -8.28 1.62 29.82
C SER A 135 -7.27 1.05 28.81
N ILE A 136 -7.78 0.55 27.68
CA ILE A 136 -6.96 0.07 26.56
C ILE A 136 -6.91 1.08 25.40
N GLY A 137 -7.38 2.31 25.64
CA GLY A 137 -7.38 3.43 24.70
C GLY A 137 -8.53 3.39 23.70
N SER A 138 -8.65 2.35 22.88
CA SER A 138 -9.74 2.15 21.92
C SER A 138 -10.21 0.70 21.95
N GLY A 139 -11.48 0.46 21.67
CA GLY A 139 -12.03 -0.87 21.49
C GLY A 139 -11.57 -1.54 20.19
N ASN A 140 -12.05 -2.77 20.00
CA ASN A 140 -11.77 -3.60 18.84
C ASN A 140 -10.25 -3.86 18.66
N ARG A 141 -9.58 -4.31 19.73
CA ARG A 141 -8.17 -4.67 19.73
C ARG A 141 -7.96 -6.15 20.01
N PHE A 142 -6.90 -6.71 19.43
CA PHE A 142 -6.43 -8.02 19.88
C PHE A 142 -5.59 -7.86 21.14
N VAL A 143 -5.99 -8.55 22.18
CA VAL A 143 -5.26 -8.57 23.45
C VAL A 143 -4.88 -10.00 23.83
N THR A 144 -3.73 -10.18 24.49
CA THR A 144 -3.29 -11.44 25.07
C THR A 144 -3.01 -11.24 26.55
N PHE A 145 -3.14 -12.30 27.30
CA PHE A 145 -2.92 -12.33 28.76
C PHE A 145 -1.74 -13.21 29.09
N SER A 146 -0.93 -12.83 30.08
CA SER A 146 0.07 -13.72 30.67
C SER A 146 0.15 -13.54 32.18
N VAL A 147 0.60 -14.60 32.88
CA VAL A 147 0.78 -14.63 34.34
C VAL A 147 1.87 -15.61 34.68
N ASP A 148 2.66 -15.31 35.72
CA ASP A 148 3.51 -16.26 36.38
C ASP A 148 2.72 -16.93 37.51
N ALA A 149 2.73 -18.25 37.57
CA ALA A 149 2.02 -19.02 38.59
C ALA A 149 2.93 -20.07 39.24
N ALA A 150 2.67 -20.30 40.51
CA ALA A 150 3.33 -21.32 41.29
C ALA A 150 2.31 -22.26 41.97
N ALA A 151 2.71 -23.51 42.23
CA ALA A 151 1.95 -24.45 43.01
C ALA A 151 2.88 -25.32 43.86
N VAL A 152 2.40 -25.73 45.03
CA VAL A 152 3.11 -26.61 45.94
C VAL A 152 2.18 -27.68 46.45
N ASN A 153 2.72 -28.74 47.03
CA ASN A 153 1.94 -29.88 47.55
C ASN A 153 1.08 -30.58 46.49
N CYS A 154 1.59 -30.71 45.29
CA CYS A 154 0.94 -31.28 44.10
C CYS A 154 0.60 -32.79 44.27
N ASN A 155 -0.18 -33.16 45.29
CA ASN A 155 -0.40 -34.56 45.68
C ASN A 155 -1.77 -35.11 45.22
N VAL A 156 -2.87 -34.52 45.73
CA VAL A 156 -4.23 -35.03 45.51
C VAL A 156 -5.08 -34.10 44.67
N VAL A 157 -5.05 -32.81 45.00
CA VAL A 157 -5.72 -31.75 44.22
C VAL A 157 -4.70 -30.69 43.82
N HIS A 158 -4.99 -29.96 42.77
CA HIS A 158 -4.13 -28.88 42.27
C HIS A 158 -4.91 -27.58 42.23
N PRO A 159 -4.29 -26.39 42.38
CA PRO A 159 -4.94 -25.17 42.03
C PRO A 159 -5.21 -25.17 40.53
N LEU A 160 -6.48 -24.93 40.15
CA LEU A 160 -6.95 -24.91 38.76
C LEU A 160 -7.44 -23.50 38.45
N MET A 161 -6.55 -22.67 37.94
CA MET A 161 -6.74 -21.25 37.78
C MET A 161 -7.26 -20.90 36.40
N VAL A 162 -8.35 -20.13 36.34
CA VAL A 162 -8.92 -19.60 35.09
C VAL A 162 -8.94 -18.10 35.16
N PHE A 163 -8.28 -17.45 34.19
CA PHE A 163 -8.32 -16.01 34.04
C PHE A 163 -9.35 -15.59 32.99
N TYR A 164 -10.04 -14.52 33.29
CA TYR A 164 -11.01 -13.89 32.41
C TYR A 164 -10.64 -12.43 32.19
N LEU A 165 -10.81 -11.96 30.96
CA LEU A 165 -10.95 -10.55 30.63
C LEU A 165 -12.42 -10.17 30.73
N LEU A 166 -12.71 -9.05 31.41
CA LEU A 166 -14.08 -8.58 31.61
C LEU A 166 -14.37 -7.42 30.66
N ASP A 167 -15.38 -7.59 29.77
CA ASP A 167 -15.97 -6.51 28.98
C ASP A 167 -17.31 -6.14 29.61
N GLY A 168 -17.31 -5.16 30.49
CA GLY A 168 -18.40 -4.88 31.39
C GLY A 168 -18.76 -6.12 32.24
N ASN A 169 -19.98 -6.66 32.03
CA ASN A 169 -20.43 -7.86 32.74
C ASN A 169 -20.08 -9.19 32.01
N THR A 170 -19.49 -9.10 30.82
CA THR A 170 -19.13 -10.31 30.04
C THR A 170 -17.75 -10.80 30.43
N ALA A 171 -17.64 -12.04 30.89
CA ALA A 171 -16.38 -12.68 31.21
C ALA A 171 -15.91 -13.51 30.00
N ILE A 172 -14.74 -13.19 29.46
CA ILE A 172 -14.12 -13.83 28.30
C ILE A 172 -12.95 -14.66 28.83
N PRO A 173 -12.97 -16.01 28.75
CA PRO A 173 -11.85 -16.84 29.21
C PRO A 173 -10.62 -16.63 28.32
N THR A 174 -9.45 -16.55 28.94
CA THR A 174 -8.17 -16.38 28.23
C THR A 174 -7.48 -17.72 27.93
N PHE A 175 -7.91 -18.79 28.58
CA PHE A 175 -7.39 -20.14 28.41
C PHE A 175 -8.55 -21.10 28.11
N SER A 176 -8.33 -22.08 27.26
CA SER A 176 -9.30 -23.14 26.93
C SER A 176 -9.41 -24.20 28.06
N GLN A 177 -8.36 -24.33 28.85
CA GLN A 177 -8.30 -25.18 30.02
C GLN A 177 -7.74 -24.39 31.21
N PRO A 178 -8.11 -24.74 32.46
CA PRO A 178 -7.50 -24.14 33.65
C PRO A 178 -5.98 -24.30 33.64
N ILE A 179 -5.27 -23.29 34.12
CA ILE A 179 -3.83 -23.37 34.40
C ILE A 179 -3.66 -24.35 35.56
N ASP A 180 -2.95 -25.43 35.31
CA ASP A 180 -2.52 -26.42 36.31
C ASP A 180 -1.00 -26.43 36.35
N THR A 181 -0.43 -25.63 37.26
CA THR A 181 1.02 -25.51 37.43
C THR A 181 1.66 -26.80 37.97
N CYS A 182 0.90 -27.65 38.67
CA CYS A 182 1.37 -28.95 39.12
C CYS A 182 1.55 -29.95 37.96
N ALA A 183 0.59 -29.96 37.02
CA ALA A 183 0.62 -30.90 35.89
C ALA A 183 1.56 -30.42 34.78
N ASN A 184 1.67 -29.11 34.58
CA ASN A 184 2.40 -28.49 33.45
C ASN A 184 3.38 -27.40 33.94
N PRO A 185 4.36 -27.71 34.80
CA PRO A 185 5.32 -26.72 35.27
C PRO A 185 6.32 -26.35 34.18
N GLY A 186 6.74 -25.06 34.13
CA GLY A 186 7.92 -24.63 33.38
C GLY A 186 9.22 -25.10 34.06
N ALA A 187 9.22 -25.12 35.41
CA ALA A 187 10.31 -25.66 36.24
C ALA A 187 9.79 -26.07 37.62
N VAL A 188 10.65 -26.78 38.38
CA VAL A 188 10.45 -27.05 39.80
C VAL A 188 11.59 -26.41 40.58
N ILE A 189 11.29 -25.44 41.43
CA ILE A 189 12.26 -24.69 42.25
C ILE A 189 12.04 -25.05 43.73
N SER A 190 12.99 -25.74 44.35
CA SER A 190 12.91 -26.17 45.75
C SER A 190 11.60 -26.91 46.10
N GLY A 191 11.09 -27.74 45.17
CA GLY A 191 9.85 -28.49 45.37
C GLY A 191 8.56 -27.72 45.03
N ILE A 192 8.68 -26.50 44.52
CA ILE A 192 7.58 -25.64 44.06
C ILE A 192 7.54 -25.68 42.54
N SER A 193 6.43 -26.07 41.95
CA SER A 193 6.17 -25.99 40.51
C SER A 193 5.91 -24.54 40.13
N VAL A 194 6.60 -24.01 39.10
CA VAL A 194 6.48 -22.63 38.64
C VAL A 194 6.40 -22.59 37.10
N GLY A 195 5.76 -21.56 36.53
CA GLY A 195 5.74 -21.37 35.10
C GLY A 195 5.09 -20.03 34.70
N THR A 196 5.43 -19.55 33.48
CA THR A 196 4.72 -18.46 32.81
C THR A 196 3.68 -19.06 31.90
N TYR A 197 2.45 -18.61 32.01
CA TYR A 197 1.30 -19.08 31.23
C TYR A 197 0.76 -17.90 30.41
N THR A 198 0.70 -18.08 29.10
CA THR A 198 0.16 -17.11 28.15
C THR A 198 -1.13 -17.65 27.56
N SER A 199 -2.14 -16.81 27.35
CA SER A 199 -3.42 -17.21 26.76
C SER A 199 -3.24 -18.01 25.47
N ASP A 200 -4.13 -18.97 25.22
CA ASP A 200 -4.03 -19.89 24.08
C ASP A 200 -4.05 -19.17 22.74
N ALA A 201 -4.90 -18.14 22.63
CA ALA A 201 -4.99 -17.26 21.47
C ALA A 201 -5.26 -15.81 21.91
N PRO A 202 -4.88 -14.82 21.09
CA PRO A 202 -5.31 -13.44 21.27
C PRO A 202 -6.84 -13.33 21.21
N VAL A 203 -7.39 -12.52 22.10
CA VAL A 203 -8.84 -12.22 22.16
C VAL A 203 -9.09 -10.93 21.40
N LEU A 204 -10.01 -10.93 20.42
CA LEU A 204 -10.53 -9.70 19.84
C LEU A 204 -11.49 -9.06 20.83
N PHE A 205 -11.00 -8.08 21.58
CA PHE A 205 -11.72 -7.40 22.65
C PHE A 205 -12.43 -6.16 22.10
N SER A 206 -13.75 -6.11 22.26
CA SER A 206 -14.58 -5.07 21.67
C SER A 206 -14.62 -3.76 22.47
N GLY A 207 -14.52 -3.86 23.80
CA GLY A 207 -14.56 -2.71 24.71
C GLY A 207 -13.30 -1.86 24.66
N SER A 208 -13.37 -0.64 25.14
CA SER A 208 -12.22 0.26 25.36
C SER A 208 -11.67 0.20 26.78
N GLN A 209 -12.33 -0.58 27.65
CA GLN A 209 -11.96 -0.79 29.04
C GLN A 209 -12.12 -2.27 29.36
N LEU A 210 -11.15 -2.86 30.07
CA LEU A 210 -11.18 -4.26 30.46
C LEU A 210 -10.95 -4.43 31.97
N GLY A 211 -11.64 -5.39 32.58
CA GLY A 211 -11.30 -5.91 33.90
C GLY A 211 -10.58 -7.24 33.81
N ILE A 212 -9.98 -7.67 34.91
CA ILE A 212 -9.30 -8.96 35.05
C ILE A 212 -9.93 -9.71 36.22
N ARG A 213 -10.28 -11.00 36.04
CA ARG A 213 -10.78 -11.88 37.10
C ARG A 213 -10.02 -13.19 37.09
N LEU A 214 -9.53 -13.60 38.23
CA LEU A 214 -9.02 -14.96 38.50
C LEU A 214 -10.05 -15.77 39.27
N VAL A 215 -10.35 -16.97 38.79
CA VAL A 215 -11.20 -17.95 39.46
C VAL A 215 -10.41 -19.23 39.64
N ASN A 216 -10.41 -19.78 40.84
CA ASN A 216 -9.92 -21.13 41.08
C ASN A 216 -11.13 -22.11 41.06
N THR A 217 -11.10 -23.04 40.12
CA THR A 217 -12.17 -24.03 39.95
C THR A 217 -12.05 -25.19 40.91
N GLN A 218 -10.89 -25.33 41.60
CA GLN A 218 -10.67 -26.33 42.62
C GLN A 218 -11.24 -25.89 43.99
N GLY A 219 -12.02 -26.73 44.62
CA GLY A 219 -12.63 -26.45 45.92
C GLY A 219 -12.06 -27.23 47.09
N GLY A 220 -11.13 -28.14 46.84
CA GLY A 220 -10.48 -28.98 47.88
C GLY A 220 -9.31 -28.28 48.57
N THR A 221 -8.68 -28.97 49.53
CA THR A 221 -7.58 -28.43 50.36
C THR A 221 -6.25 -29.13 50.20
N ASN A 222 -6.23 -30.41 49.91
CA ASN A 222 -4.99 -31.22 49.94
C ASN A 222 -4.17 -31.04 48.66
N GLY A 223 -3.42 -29.94 48.57
CA GLY A 223 -2.60 -29.55 47.44
C GLY A 223 -3.15 -28.37 46.62
N ASN A 224 -4.23 -27.74 47.06
CA ASN A 224 -4.78 -26.51 46.42
C ASN A 224 -4.04 -25.26 46.95
N ASP A 225 -2.70 -25.28 46.78
CA ASP A 225 -1.78 -24.31 47.33
C ASP A 225 -0.95 -23.70 46.18
N GLY A 226 -0.96 -22.37 46.05
CA GLY A 226 -0.29 -21.72 44.93
C GLY A 226 -0.06 -20.20 45.10
N ALA A 227 0.49 -19.61 44.07
CA ALA A 227 0.68 -18.17 44.01
C ALA A 227 0.60 -17.68 42.55
N ILE A 228 0.35 -16.40 42.39
CA ILE A 228 0.41 -15.70 41.11
C ILE A 228 1.21 -14.41 41.24
N ASP A 229 1.86 -14.03 40.11
CA ASP A 229 2.66 -12.84 39.99
C ASP A 229 2.73 -12.43 38.53
N ASN A 230 3.29 -11.25 38.23
CA ASN A 230 3.54 -10.78 36.85
C ASN A 230 2.31 -10.88 35.94
N VAL A 231 1.15 -10.43 36.44
CA VAL A 231 -0.09 -10.39 35.66
C VAL A 231 0.02 -9.34 34.57
N ARG A 232 -0.08 -9.74 33.30
CA ARG A 232 0.07 -8.80 32.15
C ARG A 232 -1.05 -8.95 31.14
N VAL A 233 -1.47 -7.81 30.60
CA VAL A 233 -2.31 -7.73 29.40
C VAL A 233 -1.52 -6.97 28.34
N LEU A 234 -1.42 -7.56 27.16
CA LEU A 234 -0.63 -7.06 26.05
C LEU A 234 -1.54 -6.79 24.86
N ASP A 235 -1.35 -5.64 24.21
CA ASP A 235 -1.93 -5.35 22.90
C ASP A 235 -1.09 -6.02 21.82
N VAL A 236 -1.70 -6.90 21.07
CA VAL A 236 -1.11 -7.65 19.96
C VAL A 236 -1.83 -7.36 18.64
N THR A 237 -2.45 -6.18 18.53
CA THR A 237 -3.21 -5.78 17.34
C THR A 237 -2.27 -5.60 16.14
N PRO A 238 -2.54 -6.29 15.01
CA PRO A 238 -1.79 -6.16 13.77
C PRO A 238 -1.76 -4.73 13.24
N GLN A 239 -0.71 -4.41 12.49
CA GLN A 239 -0.49 -3.10 11.87
C GLN A 239 -0.89 -3.15 10.39
N LEU A 240 -1.68 -2.18 9.93
CA LEU A 240 -1.95 -1.97 8.50
C LEU A 240 -0.83 -1.15 7.86
N GLY A 241 -0.34 -1.61 6.72
CA GLY A 241 0.59 -0.90 5.84
C GLY A 241 -0.04 -0.62 4.49
N LEU A 242 0.37 0.48 3.85
CA LEU A 242 -0.09 0.90 2.52
C LEU A 242 1.10 1.00 1.57
N SER A 243 0.91 0.59 0.31
CA SER A 243 1.88 0.84 -0.77
C SER A 243 1.22 0.76 -2.13
N TYR A 244 1.81 1.43 -3.14
CA TYR A 244 1.42 1.31 -4.54
C TYR A 244 2.55 0.70 -5.38
N THR A 245 2.21 -0.19 -6.30
CA THR A 245 3.18 -0.81 -7.22
C THR A 245 2.57 -0.99 -8.62
N PRO A 246 3.22 -0.47 -9.70
CA PRO A 246 4.36 0.46 -9.67
C PRO A 246 3.97 1.84 -9.12
N GLY A 247 4.96 2.59 -8.61
CA GLY A 247 4.74 3.93 -8.04
C GLY A 247 4.50 5.02 -9.07
N SER A 248 4.88 4.79 -10.35
CA SER A 248 4.74 5.77 -11.43
C SER A 248 4.29 5.09 -12.74
N PRO A 249 3.05 4.55 -12.79
CA PRO A 249 2.50 3.98 -14.02
C PRO A 249 2.13 5.08 -15.01
N ALA A 250 2.13 4.78 -16.32
CA ALA A 250 1.53 5.65 -17.31
C ALA A 250 0.00 5.58 -17.22
N ILE A 251 -0.70 6.66 -17.64
CA ILE A 251 -2.17 6.67 -17.77
C ILE A 251 -2.60 5.47 -18.62
N GLY A 252 -3.68 4.82 -18.22
CA GLY A 252 -4.20 3.61 -18.85
C GLY A 252 -3.50 2.32 -18.44
N GLN A 253 -2.38 2.40 -17.71
CA GLN A 253 -1.75 1.27 -17.05
C GLN A 253 -2.34 1.07 -15.66
N THR A 254 -2.16 -0.14 -15.11
CA THR A 254 -2.65 -0.49 -13.77
C THR A 254 -1.55 -0.35 -12.75
N ALA A 255 -1.86 0.30 -11.62
CA ALA A 255 -1.12 0.16 -10.37
C ALA A 255 -1.91 -0.74 -9.40
N THR A 256 -1.24 -1.32 -8.43
CA THR A 256 -1.87 -2.08 -7.35
C THR A 256 -1.70 -1.33 -6.05
N LEU A 257 -2.81 -0.93 -5.41
CA LEU A 257 -2.82 -0.59 -4.00
C LEU A 257 -2.70 -1.88 -3.20
N LYS A 258 -1.59 -2.04 -2.52
CA LYS A 258 -1.30 -3.15 -1.64
C LYS A 258 -1.52 -2.74 -0.19
N LEU A 259 -2.46 -3.40 0.46
CA LEU A 259 -2.80 -3.27 1.86
C LEU A 259 -2.16 -4.47 2.59
N THR A 260 -1.15 -4.23 3.43
CA THR A 260 -0.42 -5.29 4.14
C THR A 260 -0.84 -5.28 5.59
N VAL A 261 -1.40 -6.40 6.07
CA VAL A 261 -1.69 -6.62 7.48
C VAL A 261 -0.51 -7.37 8.08
N THR A 262 0.27 -6.69 8.95
CA THR A 262 1.48 -7.23 9.58
C THR A 262 1.17 -7.65 11.00
N ASN A 263 1.46 -8.90 11.35
CA ASN A 263 1.31 -9.47 12.69
C ASN A 263 2.24 -8.81 13.71
N THR A 264 2.03 -9.05 14.98
CA THR A 264 2.98 -8.77 16.06
C THR A 264 3.99 -9.92 16.23
N SER A 265 5.11 -9.67 16.92
CA SER A 265 6.27 -10.59 16.97
C SER A 265 6.00 -11.93 17.62
N GLU A 266 4.93 -12.07 18.40
CA GLU A 266 4.51 -13.36 18.97
C GLU A 266 3.90 -14.30 17.91
N LEU A 267 3.55 -13.80 16.72
CA LEU A 267 3.07 -14.52 15.53
C LEU A 267 1.85 -15.42 15.76
N ARG A 268 1.04 -15.13 16.77
CA ARG A 268 -0.17 -15.92 17.04
C ARG A 268 -1.27 -15.58 16.02
N GLU A 269 -2.16 -16.55 15.82
CA GLU A 269 -3.33 -16.39 14.95
C GLU A 269 -4.22 -15.23 15.39
N LYS A 270 -4.73 -14.43 14.43
CA LYS A 270 -5.65 -13.31 14.67
C LYS A 270 -6.75 -13.28 13.62
N ASN A 271 -7.94 -13.69 14.00
CA ASN A 271 -9.10 -13.81 13.11
C ASN A 271 -10.13 -12.71 13.37
N GLY A 272 -10.78 -12.24 12.30
CA GLY A 272 -11.89 -11.29 12.38
C GLY A 272 -11.47 -9.83 12.37
N TRP A 273 -10.23 -9.50 11.92
CA TRP A 273 -9.89 -8.12 11.63
C TRP A 273 -10.66 -7.61 10.40
N SER A 274 -11.00 -6.33 10.40
CA SER A 274 -11.63 -5.68 9.26
C SER A 274 -11.39 -4.17 9.25
N PHE A 275 -11.54 -3.56 8.05
CA PHE A 275 -11.49 -2.12 7.86
C PHE A 275 -12.14 -1.71 6.54
N LYS A 276 -12.38 -0.40 6.39
CA LYS A 276 -12.71 0.22 5.11
C LYS A 276 -11.67 1.26 4.74
N THR A 277 -11.44 1.44 3.43
CA THR A 277 -10.63 2.56 2.93
C THR A 277 -11.22 3.09 1.63
N ALA A 278 -11.29 4.42 1.49
CA ALA A 278 -11.70 5.06 0.25
C ALA A 278 -10.50 5.10 -0.72
N LEU A 279 -10.75 4.79 -1.99
CA LEU A 279 -9.79 5.11 -3.05
C LEU A 279 -9.77 6.62 -3.24
N PRO A 280 -8.61 7.25 -3.49
CA PRO A 280 -8.51 8.65 -3.84
C PRO A 280 -9.39 9.02 -5.03
N ASP A 281 -9.96 10.22 -5.03
CA ASP A 281 -10.74 10.73 -6.15
C ASP A 281 -9.92 10.69 -7.44
N GLY A 282 -10.53 10.15 -8.51
CA GLY A 282 -9.86 9.95 -9.80
C GLY A 282 -9.22 8.57 -9.98
N LEU A 283 -9.02 7.78 -8.91
CA LEU A 283 -8.68 6.37 -9.03
C LEU A 283 -9.92 5.50 -9.18
N THR A 284 -9.89 4.57 -10.10
CA THR A 284 -10.96 3.60 -10.30
C THR A 284 -10.40 2.17 -10.24
N PRO A 285 -11.19 1.20 -9.75
CA PRO A 285 -10.79 -0.21 -9.81
C PRO A 285 -10.50 -0.65 -11.25
N ALA A 286 -9.40 -1.37 -11.44
CA ALA A 286 -8.96 -1.87 -12.76
C ALA A 286 -9.10 -3.40 -12.91
N GLY A 287 -9.62 -4.07 -11.88
CA GLY A 287 -9.82 -5.51 -11.86
C GLY A 287 -10.37 -5.98 -10.51
N ALA A 288 -10.52 -7.29 -10.36
CA ALA A 288 -10.93 -7.89 -9.09
C ALA A 288 -9.85 -7.70 -8.02
N ALA A 289 -10.27 -7.37 -6.81
CA ALA A 289 -9.40 -7.40 -5.64
C ALA A 289 -9.04 -8.84 -5.26
N THR A 290 -7.83 -9.06 -4.77
CA THR A 290 -7.34 -10.37 -4.31
C THR A 290 -6.76 -10.29 -2.92
N SER A 291 -6.73 -11.40 -2.18
CA SER A 291 -6.11 -11.49 -0.87
C SER A 291 -5.49 -12.86 -0.66
N ASP A 292 -4.37 -12.90 0.07
CA ASP A 292 -3.71 -14.10 0.58
C ASP A 292 -3.88 -14.28 2.11
N CYS A 293 -4.74 -13.47 2.73
CA CYS A 293 -5.10 -13.60 4.14
C CYS A 293 -6.01 -14.82 4.38
N ASP A 294 -6.11 -15.28 5.62
CA ASP A 294 -7.04 -16.34 5.98
C ASP A 294 -8.48 -15.84 5.95
N GLN A 295 -9.41 -16.68 5.48
CA GLN A 295 -10.86 -16.38 5.37
C GLN A 295 -11.15 -14.98 4.83
N PRO A 296 -10.58 -14.59 3.65
CA PRO A 296 -10.63 -13.23 3.19
C PRO A 296 -12.05 -12.81 2.79
N SER A 297 -12.42 -11.59 3.15
CA SER A 297 -13.60 -10.91 2.66
C SER A 297 -13.17 -9.57 2.06
N VAL A 298 -13.20 -9.45 0.73
CA VAL A 298 -12.77 -8.23 0.03
C VAL A 298 -13.80 -7.81 -0.98
N SER A 299 -14.21 -6.56 -0.93
CA SER A 299 -15.11 -5.96 -1.92
C SER A 299 -14.72 -4.51 -2.19
N VAL A 300 -15.01 -4.04 -3.41
CA VAL A 300 -14.85 -2.63 -3.80
C VAL A 300 -16.16 -2.15 -4.38
N VAL A 301 -16.81 -1.22 -3.70
CA VAL A 301 -18.10 -0.67 -4.09
C VAL A 301 -18.04 0.86 -4.07
N ASN A 302 -18.33 1.51 -5.18
CA ASN A 302 -18.29 2.97 -5.32
C ASN A 302 -16.97 3.61 -4.83
N GLY A 303 -15.83 2.98 -5.13
CA GLY A 303 -14.51 3.47 -4.72
C GLY A 303 -14.17 3.19 -3.25
N VAL A 304 -15.05 2.55 -2.47
CA VAL A 304 -14.75 2.12 -1.10
C VAL A 304 -14.35 0.66 -1.09
N VAL A 305 -13.15 0.38 -0.61
CA VAL A 305 -12.64 -0.96 -0.34
C VAL A 305 -13.12 -1.37 1.06
N SER A 306 -13.77 -2.51 1.18
CA SER A 306 -14.05 -3.17 2.46
C SER A 306 -13.26 -4.47 2.49
N ALA A 307 -12.42 -4.64 3.51
CA ALA A 307 -11.55 -5.79 3.66
C ALA A 307 -11.66 -6.38 5.07
N GLY A 308 -11.59 -7.69 5.17
CA GLY A 308 -11.56 -8.44 6.42
C GLY A 308 -10.94 -9.82 6.23
N GLY A 309 -10.54 -10.44 7.33
CA GLY A 309 -9.91 -11.77 7.28
C GLY A 309 -9.22 -12.16 8.58
N GLY A 310 -8.25 -13.07 8.46
CA GLY A 310 -7.37 -13.54 9.53
C GLY A 310 -5.91 -13.54 9.10
N ILE A 311 -5.02 -13.71 10.09
CA ILE A 311 -3.62 -14.06 9.92
C ILE A 311 -3.39 -15.34 10.69
N GLY A 312 -2.87 -16.39 10.05
CA GLY A 312 -2.62 -17.69 10.67
C GLY A 312 -1.47 -17.69 11.68
N ASP A 313 -1.41 -18.72 12.48
CA ASP A 313 -0.33 -18.93 13.45
C ASP A 313 1.03 -19.07 12.74
N GLY A 314 2.07 -18.40 13.25
CA GLY A 314 3.40 -18.34 12.64
C GLY A 314 3.52 -17.44 11.41
N VAL A 315 2.43 -16.82 10.94
CA VAL A 315 2.43 -15.95 9.75
C VAL A 315 2.76 -14.51 10.12
N THR A 316 3.76 -13.93 9.45
CA THR A 316 4.23 -12.57 9.72
C THR A 316 3.34 -11.48 9.11
N SER A 317 2.73 -11.74 7.96
CA SER A 317 1.84 -10.78 7.29
C SER A 317 1.02 -11.45 6.20
N CYS A 318 -0.09 -10.83 5.85
CA CYS A 318 -0.86 -11.13 4.66
C CYS A 318 -1.22 -9.85 3.91
N THR A 319 -1.74 -9.97 2.68
CA THR A 319 -1.97 -8.83 1.80
C THR A 319 -3.35 -8.84 1.17
N VAL A 320 -3.89 -7.63 0.96
CA VAL A 320 -5.04 -7.37 0.10
C VAL A 320 -4.57 -6.47 -1.04
N ASN A 321 -4.79 -6.88 -2.28
CA ASN A 321 -4.31 -6.20 -3.48
C ASN A 321 -5.50 -5.67 -4.29
N ILE A 322 -5.52 -4.38 -4.55
CA ILE A 322 -6.56 -3.68 -5.30
C ILE A 322 -5.95 -3.10 -6.56
N PRO A 323 -6.20 -3.67 -7.75
CA PRO A 323 -5.79 -3.06 -9.01
C PRO A 323 -6.55 -1.75 -9.23
N VAL A 324 -5.82 -0.67 -9.52
CA VAL A 324 -6.37 0.66 -9.76
C VAL A 324 -5.79 1.30 -11.01
N LYS A 325 -6.55 2.22 -11.62
CA LYS A 325 -6.10 3.05 -12.75
C LYS A 325 -6.60 4.48 -12.59
N ALA A 326 -5.90 5.41 -13.21
CA ALA A 326 -6.33 6.80 -13.35
C ALA A 326 -6.62 7.16 -14.80
N GLY A 327 -7.56 8.08 -14.99
CA GLY A 327 -7.88 8.66 -16.29
C GLY A 327 -7.16 9.99 -16.57
N VAL A 328 -6.48 10.57 -15.57
CA VAL A 328 -5.80 11.86 -15.64
C VAL A 328 -4.41 11.73 -15.01
N ILE A 329 -3.43 12.46 -15.54
CA ILE A 329 -2.09 12.60 -14.95
C ILE A 329 -2.23 13.25 -13.58
N GLY A 330 -1.52 12.74 -12.57
CA GLY A 330 -1.55 13.31 -11.23
C GLY A 330 -0.99 12.38 -10.18
N GLU A 331 -0.82 12.90 -8.99
CA GLU A 331 -0.46 12.15 -7.80
C GLU A 331 -1.71 11.85 -6.97
N TYR A 332 -1.85 10.60 -6.56
CA TYR A 332 -2.98 10.08 -5.80
C TYR A 332 -2.46 9.43 -4.52
N SER A 333 -3.00 9.82 -3.37
CA SER A 333 -2.53 9.36 -2.07
C SER A 333 -3.65 8.74 -1.26
N THR A 334 -3.35 7.59 -0.63
CA THR A 334 -4.20 6.97 0.40
C THR A 334 -3.50 7.15 1.74
N CYS A 335 -4.20 7.74 2.71
CA CYS A 335 -3.65 8.15 3.99
C CYS A 335 -4.32 7.42 5.17
N PRO A 336 -3.74 7.46 6.40
CA PRO A 336 -4.36 6.90 7.59
C PRO A 336 -5.78 7.40 7.85
N ALA A 337 -6.08 8.66 7.50
CA ALA A 337 -7.41 9.26 7.65
C ALA A 337 -8.47 8.66 6.71
N ASP A 338 -8.05 8.04 5.60
CA ASP A 338 -8.94 7.39 4.64
C ASP A 338 -9.36 5.98 5.10
N VAL A 339 -8.75 5.48 6.20
CA VAL A 339 -9.05 4.15 6.76
C VAL A 339 -10.01 4.28 7.94
N SER A 340 -11.20 3.75 7.78
CA SER A 340 -12.31 3.80 8.74
C SER A 340 -12.78 2.39 9.15
N ASP A 341 -13.74 2.33 10.07
CA ASP A 341 -14.44 1.11 10.54
C ASP A 341 -13.46 -0.02 10.90
N ARG A 342 -12.36 0.33 11.59
CA ARG A 342 -11.30 -0.60 11.95
C ARG A 342 -11.71 -1.50 13.11
N VAL A 343 -11.55 -2.80 12.92
CA VAL A 343 -11.73 -3.84 13.94
C VAL A 343 -10.46 -4.70 13.94
N GLY A 344 -9.82 -4.83 15.09
CA GLY A 344 -8.65 -5.70 15.25
C GLY A 344 -7.46 -5.32 14.35
N ILE A 345 -7.29 -4.03 14.01
CA ILE A 345 -6.18 -3.55 13.19
C ILE A 345 -5.80 -2.10 13.54
N ASN A 346 -4.51 -1.85 13.63
CA ASN A 346 -3.95 -0.52 13.81
C ASN A 346 -3.93 0.25 12.49
N PRO A 347 -4.13 1.59 12.49
CA PRO A 347 -4.11 2.41 11.28
C PRO A 347 -2.72 2.39 10.63
N PRO A 348 -2.62 2.67 9.32
CA PRO A 348 -1.31 2.87 8.69
C PRO A 348 -0.52 3.99 9.37
N ALA A 349 0.81 3.85 9.39
CA ALA A 349 1.68 4.88 9.99
C ALA A 349 1.88 6.10 9.07
N ALA A 350 1.72 5.94 7.76
CA ALA A 350 1.96 6.98 6.75
C ALA A 350 1.05 6.81 5.54
N CYS A 351 0.94 7.86 4.73
CA CYS A 351 0.30 7.80 3.42
C CYS A 351 1.16 7.00 2.43
N ALA A 352 0.49 6.40 1.45
CA ALA A 352 1.11 5.85 0.25
C ALA A 352 0.61 6.62 -0.97
N SER A 353 1.51 6.93 -1.91
CA SER A 353 1.20 7.68 -3.13
C SER A 353 1.54 6.88 -4.39
N VAL A 354 0.80 7.16 -5.47
CA VAL A 354 1.07 6.73 -6.83
C VAL A 354 0.97 7.92 -7.76
N SER A 355 1.97 8.09 -8.64
CA SER A 355 1.99 9.19 -9.63
C SER A 355 1.71 8.64 -11.03
N PHE A 356 0.51 8.87 -11.54
CA PHE A 356 0.19 8.54 -12.94
C PHE A 356 0.79 9.58 -13.86
N VAL A 357 1.62 9.14 -14.81
CA VAL A 357 2.38 9.99 -15.71
C VAL A 357 1.90 9.84 -17.16
N ALA A 358 2.30 10.79 -18.02
CA ALA A 358 2.02 10.70 -19.45
C ALA A 358 2.66 9.44 -20.06
N PRO A 359 1.98 8.75 -21.01
CA PRO A 359 2.58 7.64 -21.74
C PRO A 359 3.80 8.11 -22.56
N GLU A 360 4.85 7.33 -22.59
CA GLU A 360 6.03 7.56 -23.42
C GLU A 360 5.75 7.20 -24.89
N HIS A 361 4.91 8.00 -25.58
CA HIS A 361 4.66 7.80 -27.00
C HIS A 361 5.96 7.88 -27.81
N LYS A 362 6.07 7.05 -28.84
CA LYS A 362 7.12 7.18 -29.85
C LYS A 362 6.74 8.26 -30.86
N PHE A 363 7.71 9.10 -31.21
CA PHE A 363 7.58 10.10 -32.27
C PHE A 363 7.82 9.45 -33.63
N ASP A 364 7.00 9.80 -34.63
CA ASP A 364 7.25 9.57 -36.03
C ASP A 364 6.85 10.82 -36.80
N ALA A 365 7.83 11.51 -37.37
CA ALA A 365 7.64 12.72 -38.14
C ALA A 365 8.49 12.66 -39.41
N HIS A 366 7.92 12.98 -40.55
CA HIS A 366 8.61 12.98 -41.81
C HIS A 366 8.15 14.16 -42.67
N ALA A 367 9.10 14.86 -43.28
CA ALA A 367 8.84 15.92 -44.23
C ALA A 367 9.67 15.71 -45.49
N HIS A 368 9.14 16.12 -46.64
CA HIS A 368 9.92 16.33 -47.85
C HIS A 368 9.35 17.48 -48.70
N ALA A 369 10.23 18.19 -49.36
CA ALA A 369 9.81 19.37 -50.16
C ALA A 369 9.13 18.98 -51.47
N ALA A 370 9.63 17.94 -52.15
CA ALA A 370 9.01 17.43 -53.36
C ALA A 370 9.29 15.93 -53.55
N LYS A 371 8.36 15.21 -54.16
CA LYS A 371 8.54 13.82 -54.57
C LYS A 371 7.82 13.62 -55.92
N VAL A 372 8.50 13.02 -56.89
CA VAL A 372 7.93 12.62 -58.19
C VAL A 372 8.06 11.10 -58.32
N THR A 373 6.95 10.43 -58.56
CA THR A 373 6.92 9.00 -58.83
C THR A 373 6.31 8.77 -60.22
N ALA A 374 6.98 8.04 -61.09
CA ALA A 374 6.49 7.70 -62.42
C ALA A 374 6.31 6.18 -62.52
N PRO A 375 5.42 5.69 -63.45
CA PRO A 375 5.29 4.29 -63.74
C PRO A 375 6.68 3.71 -64.08
N LEU A 376 7.06 2.61 -63.43
CA LEU A 376 8.34 1.92 -63.60
C LEU A 376 9.60 2.61 -63.06
N ILE A 377 9.50 3.85 -62.50
CA ILE A 377 10.60 4.58 -61.89
C ILE A 377 10.18 5.04 -60.52
N GLY A 378 10.76 4.43 -59.47
CA GLY A 378 10.59 4.89 -58.10
C GLY A 378 11.17 6.32 -57.95
N GLY A 379 10.44 7.23 -57.29
CA GLY A 379 10.90 8.59 -57.01
C GLY A 379 11.56 8.73 -55.67
N ALA A 380 12.74 9.35 -55.64
CA ALA A 380 13.34 9.80 -54.38
C ALA A 380 12.66 11.08 -53.89
N ALA A 381 12.50 11.23 -52.59
CA ALA A 381 12.08 12.49 -51.98
C ALA A 381 13.24 13.50 -52.01
N LEU A 382 12.91 14.75 -52.32
CA LEU A 382 13.87 15.86 -52.24
C LEU A 382 13.80 16.51 -50.87
N VAL A 383 14.98 16.71 -50.24
CA VAL A 383 15.12 17.36 -48.93
C VAL A 383 14.27 16.65 -47.89
N PRO A 384 14.56 15.34 -47.59
CA PRO A 384 13.81 14.63 -46.54
C PRO A 384 14.36 15.01 -45.17
N SER A 385 13.47 15.19 -44.19
CA SER A 385 13.79 15.26 -42.76
C SER A 385 12.96 14.22 -42.00
N ASP A 386 13.60 13.50 -41.07
CA ASP A 386 13.01 12.34 -40.46
C ASP A 386 13.27 12.26 -38.95
N VAL A 387 12.23 12.01 -38.17
CA VAL A 387 12.29 11.48 -36.79
C VAL A 387 11.53 10.17 -36.80
N THR A 388 12.24 9.03 -36.79
CA THR A 388 11.65 7.73 -37.12
C THR A 388 11.42 6.90 -35.86
N CYS A 389 10.16 6.68 -35.51
CA CYS A 389 9.66 5.70 -34.52
C CYS A 389 10.50 5.63 -33.22
N THR A 390 10.84 6.78 -32.65
CA THR A 390 11.71 6.88 -31.47
C THR A 390 10.98 7.47 -30.27
N ALA A 391 11.27 6.97 -29.06
CA ALA A 391 10.85 7.58 -27.80
C ALA A 391 11.74 8.76 -27.39
N THR A 392 12.92 8.88 -27.96
CA THR A 392 13.88 9.97 -27.65
C THR A 392 13.48 11.24 -28.42
N PRO A 393 13.34 12.39 -27.74
CA PRO A 393 13.14 13.68 -28.41
C PRO A 393 14.30 14.00 -29.34
N GLY A 394 14.00 14.64 -30.45
CA GLY A 394 15.01 15.02 -31.44
C GLY A 394 14.42 15.79 -32.58
N SER A 395 15.28 16.35 -33.44
CA SER A 395 14.88 17.07 -34.66
C SER A 395 15.85 16.79 -35.78
N ASP A 396 15.33 16.82 -36.99
CA ASP A 396 16.06 16.78 -38.25
C ASP A 396 15.57 17.89 -39.18
N ASN A 397 16.50 18.62 -39.79
CA ASN A 397 16.20 19.74 -40.65
C ASN A 397 17.10 19.68 -41.86
N ASP A 398 16.53 19.91 -43.05
CA ASP A 398 17.28 19.90 -44.29
C ASP A 398 16.87 21.08 -45.20
N SER A 399 17.73 21.48 -46.11
CA SER A 399 17.45 22.59 -47.03
C SER A 399 18.21 22.48 -48.36
N LEU A 400 17.62 23.01 -49.42
CA LEU A 400 18.21 23.09 -50.74
C LEU A 400 17.81 24.43 -51.42
N LEU A 401 18.76 25.12 -52.03
CA LEU A 401 18.49 26.46 -52.61
C LEU A 401 17.64 26.39 -53.90
N THR A 402 17.86 25.36 -54.71
CA THR A 402 17.07 25.21 -55.97
C THR A 402 17.03 23.73 -56.36
N ALA A 403 15.93 23.29 -56.99
CA ALA A 403 15.82 21.99 -57.62
C ALA A 403 15.10 22.08 -58.96
N ILE A 404 15.60 21.35 -59.94
CA ILE A 404 14.94 21.20 -61.25
C ILE A 404 14.64 19.71 -61.45
N LEU A 405 13.37 19.42 -61.67
CA LEU A 405 12.88 18.08 -62.04
C LEU A 405 12.52 18.18 -63.54
N PRO A 406 13.35 17.66 -64.45
CA PRO A 406 13.19 17.87 -65.91
C PRO A 406 11.78 17.52 -66.39
N ALA A 407 11.16 18.43 -67.15
CA ALA A 407 9.79 18.34 -67.68
C ALA A 407 8.68 18.27 -66.61
N VAL A 408 8.97 18.31 -65.32
CA VAL A 408 8.00 18.23 -64.23
C VAL A 408 7.92 19.51 -63.42
N ALA A 409 9.04 19.96 -62.82
CA ALA A 409 9.02 21.09 -61.90
C ALA A 409 10.33 21.88 -61.90
N SER A 410 10.22 23.19 -61.61
CA SER A 410 11.30 24.06 -61.17
C SER A 410 10.93 24.65 -59.82
N LEU A 411 11.84 24.48 -58.84
CA LEU A 411 11.63 24.81 -57.43
C LEU A 411 12.73 25.78 -56.99
N GLY A 412 12.39 26.79 -56.19
CA GLY A 412 13.32 27.65 -55.49
C GLY A 412 13.80 27.03 -54.19
N VAL A 413 13.86 27.85 -53.14
CA VAL A 413 14.33 27.37 -51.80
C VAL A 413 13.36 26.33 -51.25
N LEU A 414 13.96 25.20 -50.82
CA LEU A 414 13.28 24.07 -50.18
C LEU A 414 13.77 23.97 -48.74
N THR A 415 12.87 23.87 -47.80
CA THR A 415 13.23 23.59 -46.38
C THR A 415 12.28 22.57 -45.78
N THR A 416 12.81 21.69 -44.94
CA THR A 416 12.05 20.68 -44.21
C THR A 416 12.48 20.65 -42.76
N GLU A 417 11.56 20.25 -41.92
CA GLU A 417 11.77 20.04 -40.47
C GLU A 417 10.94 18.85 -40.03
N ALA A 418 11.56 17.94 -39.27
CA ALA A 418 10.88 16.89 -38.51
C ALA A 418 11.34 16.99 -37.06
N ALA A 419 10.42 16.99 -36.10
CA ALA A 419 10.75 17.13 -34.68
C ALA A 419 9.83 16.29 -33.79
N GLY A 420 10.44 15.69 -32.74
CA GLY A 420 9.76 15.10 -31.59
C GLY A 420 10.16 15.87 -30.32
N THR A 421 9.20 16.43 -29.61
CA THR A 421 9.44 17.25 -28.42
C THR A 421 8.62 16.78 -27.23
N VAL A 422 9.14 17.04 -26.00
CA VAL A 422 8.44 16.80 -24.72
C VAL A 422 8.28 18.15 -24.05
N GLY A 423 7.05 18.49 -23.70
CA GLY A 423 6.73 19.71 -22.94
C GLY A 423 7.12 19.62 -21.47
N PRO A 424 7.06 20.74 -20.72
CA PRO A 424 7.31 20.76 -19.29
C PRO A 424 6.35 19.87 -18.47
N ASP A 425 5.16 19.64 -18.98
CA ASP A 425 4.09 18.79 -18.47
C ASP A 425 4.28 17.30 -18.80
N GLY A 426 5.38 16.94 -19.52
CA GLY A 426 5.65 15.59 -20.00
C GLY A 426 4.85 15.20 -21.25
N LEU A 427 4.00 16.07 -21.78
CA LEU A 427 3.24 15.80 -23.01
C LEU A 427 4.15 15.80 -24.24
N ARG A 428 3.85 14.90 -25.16
CA ARG A 428 4.68 14.66 -26.35
C ARG A 428 4.04 15.21 -27.59
N THR A 429 4.86 15.82 -28.45
CA THR A 429 4.42 16.38 -29.73
C THR A 429 5.37 15.93 -30.83
N ALA A 430 4.84 15.32 -31.90
CA ALA A 430 5.52 15.09 -33.17
C ALA A 430 5.07 16.14 -34.16
N ARG A 431 6.01 16.76 -34.87
CA ARG A 431 5.75 17.80 -35.85
C ARG A 431 6.60 17.61 -37.10
N ALA A 432 5.99 17.80 -38.27
CA ALA A 432 6.69 17.86 -39.53
C ALA A 432 6.27 19.10 -40.29
N LYS A 433 7.20 19.73 -41.01
CA LYS A 433 6.93 20.92 -41.84
C LYS A 433 7.79 20.88 -43.12
N ALA A 434 7.19 21.20 -44.26
CA ALA A 434 7.90 21.36 -45.50
C ALA A 434 7.49 22.68 -46.16
N THR A 435 8.47 23.44 -46.67
CA THR A 435 8.27 24.70 -47.41
C THR A 435 8.96 24.63 -48.74
N THR A 436 8.27 25.03 -49.80
CA THR A 436 8.77 25.12 -51.18
C THR A 436 8.50 26.52 -51.72
N ALA A 437 9.56 27.27 -52.04
CA ALA A 437 9.45 28.57 -52.66
C ALA A 437 9.54 28.49 -54.21
N LYS A 438 8.97 29.45 -54.90
CA LYS A 438 9.03 29.63 -56.37
C LYS A 438 8.67 28.35 -57.14
N LEU A 439 7.51 27.78 -56.82
CA LEU A 439 7.01 26.60 -57.52
C LEU A 439 6.60 26.94 -58.95
N ASN A 440 7.12 26.22 -59.94
CA ASN A 440 6.58 26.12 -61.30
C ASN A 440 6.48 24.62 -61.65
N LEU A 441 5.25 24.12 -61.77
CA LEU A 441 4.96 22.70 -61.99
C LEU A 441 4.21 22.53 -63.32
N LEU A 442 4.59 21.48 -64.07
CA LEU A 442 4.01 21.12 -65.37
C LEU A 442 3.93 22.30 -66.35
N ASN A 443 5.09 22.93 -66.58
CA ASN A 443 5.25 24.09 -67.49
C ASN A 443 4.31 25.24 -67.17
N GLY A 444 4.14 25.65 -65.93
CA GLY A 444 3.32 26.76 -65.50
C GLY A 444 1.84 26.41 -65.23
N LEU A 445 1.46 25.12 -65.28
CA LEU A 445 0.12 24.69 -64.95
C LEU A 445 -0.23 25.02 -63.49
N ILE A 446 0.75 24.89 -62.61
CA ILE A 446 0.66 25.27 -61.17
C ILE A 446 1.86 26.13 -60.84
N THR A 447 1.62 27.33 -60.35
CA THR A 447 2.67 28.28 -59.92
C THR A 447 2.35 28.82 -58.53
N ALA A 448 3.37 29.02 -57.68
CA ALA A 448 3.24 29.70 -56.40
C ALA A 448 4.55 30.36 -56.00
N GLU A 449 4.49 31.44 -55.21
CA GLU A 449 5.67 32.08 -54.62
C GLU A 449 6.21 31.24 -53.44
N GLU A 450 5.30 30.76 -52.59
CA GLU A 450 5.64 29.89 -51.46
C GLU A 450 4.48 28.96 -51.09
N ILE A 451 4.82 27.75 -50.76
CA ILE A 451 3.88 26.73 -50.28
C ILE A 451 4.44 26.09 -49.06
N THR A 452 3.64 25.98 -48.00
CA THR A 452 4.01 25.27 -46.79
C THR A 452 2.96 24.19 -46.43
N ALA A 453 3.41 23.04 -46.02
CA ALA A 453 2.61 22.01 -45.34
C ALA A 453 3.16 21.73 -43.95
N GLN A 454 2.30 21.57 -42.98
CA GLN A 454 2.67 21.17 -41.64
C GLN A 454 1.66 20.15 -41.12
N ALA A 455 2.18 19.10 -40.47
CA ALA A 455 1.42 18.10 -39.69
C ALA A 455 1.92 18.10 -38.26
N THR A 456 1.01 17.95 -37.31
CA THR A 456 1.32 17.87 -35.89
C THR A 456 0.44 16.80 -35.24
N ALA A 457 1.05 15.96 -34.38
CA ALA A 457 0.37 15.04 -33.49
C ALA A 457 0.79 15.35 -32.06
N THR A 458 -0.16 15.57 -31.15
CA THR A 458 0.10 15.95 -29.76
C THR A 458 -0.65 15.00 -28.81
N ALA A 459 0.03 14.47 -27.82
CA ALA A 459 -0.59 13.73 -26.73
C ALA A 459 -1.34 14.69 -25.80
N THR A 460 -2.50 14.27 -25.31
CA THR A 460 -3.27 14.99 -24.28
C THR A 460 -2.98 14.42 -22.89
N GLU A 461 -3.38 15.14 -21.84
CA GLU A 461 -3.29 14.67 -20.46
C GLU A 461 -4.04 13.34 -20.21
N SER A 462 -5.05 13.04 -21.00
CA SER A 462 -5.76 11.76 -20.96
C SER A 462 -5.05 10.63 -21.71
N GLY A 463 -3.87 10.88 -22.30
CA GLY A 463 -3.09 9.90 -23.09
C GLY A 463 -3.62 9.68 -24.51
N THR A 464 -4.68 10.39 -24.92
CA THR A 464 -5.17 10.37 -26.31
C THR A 464 -4.28 11.24 -27.19
N VAL A 465 -4.24 10.93 -28.50
CA VAL A 465 -3.50 11.72 -29.48
C VAL A 465 -4.48 12.56 -30.29
N THR A 466 -4.19 13.85 -30.40
CA THR A 466 -4.89 14.78 -31.32
C THR A 466 -3.98 15.11 -32.47
N THR A 467 -4.55 15.27 -33.67
CA THR A 467 -3.78 15.63 -34.87
C THR A 467 -4.30 16.91 -35.47
N SER A 468 -3.39 17.72 -36.00
CA SER A 468 -3.72 18.93 -36.72
C SER A 468 -2.82 19.10 -37.94
N GLY A 469 -3.33 19.79 -38.96
CA GLY A 469 -2.57 20.06 -40.16
C GLY A 469 -2.87 21.46 -40.71
N THR A 470 -1.87 22.11 -41.28
CA THR A 470 -2.02 23.42 -41.92
C THR A 470 -1.30 23.44 -43.27
N THR A 471 -1.84 24.18 -44.20
CA THR A 471 -1.16 24.55 -45.45
C THR A 471 -1.27 26.04 -45.65
N THR A 472 -0.22 26.66 -46.21
CA THR A 472 -0.24 28.05 -46.63
C THR A 472 0.20 28.15 -48.08
N PHE A 473 -0.40 29.07 -48.82
CA PHE A 473 -0.09 29.31 -50.21
C PHE A 473 0.05 30.83 -50.45
N THR A 474 1.19 31.23 -51.01
CA THR A 474 1.41 32.61 -51.46
C THR A 474 1.36 32.63 -52.98
N THR A 475 0.46 33.45 -53.53
CA THR A 475 0.27 33.63 -54.96
C THR A 475 0.08 32.36 -55.79
N LEU A 476 -0.78 31.43 -55.24
CA LEU A 476 -1.08 30.18 -55.93
C LEU A 476 -1.95 30.39 -57.15
N LYS A 477 -1.51 29.90 -58.32
CA LYS A 477 -2.31 29.86 -59.55
C LYS A 477 -2.36 28.44 -60.10
N VAL A 478 -3.53 28.01 -60.55
CA VAL A 478 -3.77 26.71 -61.21
C VAL A 478 -4.44 27.03 -62.56
N ASN A 479 -3.83 26.58 -63.64
CA ASN A 479 -4.27 26.87 -65.03
C ASN A 479 -4.59 28.36 -65.25
N GLY A 480 -3.68 29.24 -64.78
CA GLY A 480 -3.78 30.70 -64.87
C GLY A 480 -4.76 31.37 -63.89
N SER A 481 -5.61 30.62 -63.21
CA SER A 481 -6.57 31.12 -62.23
C SER A 481 -5.96 31.20 -60.85
N THR A 482 -6.09 32.32 -60.14
CA THR A 482 -5.63 32.48 -58.75
C THR A 482 -6.53 31.74 -57.81
N ILE A 483 -5.93 30.92 -56.92
CA ILE A 483 -6.62 30.14 -55.87
C ILE A 483 -6.22 30.72 -54.51
N THR A 484 -7.19 31.21 -53.75
CA THR A 484 -6.97 31.73 -52.39
C THR A 484 -7.61 30.82 -51.38
N ASN A 485 -6.83 30.41 -50.33
CA ASN A 485 -7.28 29.61 -49.20
C ASN A 485 -8.08 28.35 -49.60
N PRO A 486 -7.51 27.40 -50.36
CA PRO A 486 -8.25 26.23 -50.78
C PRO A 486 -8.70 25.42 -49.55
N PRO A 487 -9.98 24.98 -49.53
CA PRO A 487 -10.46 24.13 -48.44
C PRO A 487 -9.69 22.81 -48.37
N VAL A 488 -9.84 22.09 -47.27
CA VAL A 488 -9.22 20.77 -47.11
C VAL A 488 -9.66 19.81 -48.20
N ASN A 489 -8.70 19.10 -48.83
CA ASN A 489 -8.90 18.16 -49.94
C ASN A 489 -9.56 18.77 -51.18
N HIS A 490 -9.26 20.03 -51.45
CA HIS A 490 -9.77 20.74 -52.63
C HIS A 490 -9.27 20.09 -53.93
N THR A 491 -10.17 19.52 -54.70
CA THR A 491 -9.84 18.78 -55.93
C THR A 491 -10.17 19.63 -57.16
N ILE A 492 -9.19 19.78 -58.07
CA ILE A 492 -9.32 20.38 -59.37
C ILE A 492 -8.96 19.33 -60.42
N THR A 493 -9.87 19.09 -61.37
CA THR A 493 -9.61 18.15 -62.48
C THR A 493 -9.41 18.97 -63.74
N ILE A 494 -8.26 18.76 -64.40
CA ILE A 494 -7.96 19.31 -65.72
C ILE A 494 -8.11 18.17 -66.72
N PRO A 495 -9.16 18.18 -67.53
CA PRO A 495 -9.47 17.06 -68.46
C PRO A 495 -8.26 16.72 -69.32
N LEU A 496 -8.00 15.40 -69.47
CA LEU A 496 -6.91 14.83 -70.27
C LEU A 496 -5.48 15.23 -69.84
N VAL A 497 -5.31 15.92 -68.66
CA VAL A 497 -4.02 16.38 -68.16
C VAL A 497 -3.73 15.83 -66.78
N ALA A 498 -4.48 16.26 -65.74
CA ALA A 498 -4.19 15.89 -64.36
C ALA A 498 -5.39 16.07 -63.42
N LYS A 499 -5.37 15.34 -62.32
CA LYS A 499 -6.12 15.60 -61.10
C LYS A 499 -5.18 16.28 -60.10
N ILE A 500 -5.59 17.40 -59.54
CA ILE A 500 -4.84 18.20 -58.57
C ILE A 500 -5.63 18.19 -57.25
N VAL A 501 -5.01 17.86 -56.13
CA VAL A 501 -5.57 17.99 -54.79
C VAL A 501 -4.72 19.03 -54.05
N LEU A 502 -5.35 20.10 -53.60
CA LEU A 502 -4.74 21.14 -52.78
C LEU A 502 -5.14 20.94 -51.30
N ASN A 503 -4.23 21.28 -50.35
CA ASN A 503 -4.48 21.14 -48.91
C ASN A 503 -5.00 19.72 -48.56
N GLU A 504 -4.35 18.68 -49.11
CA GLU A 504 -4.73 17.31 -48.89
C GLU A 504 -4.38 16.90 -47.48
N ARG A 505 -5.36 16.31 -46.76
CA ARG A 505 -5.18 15.77 -45.40
C ARG A 505 -5.68 14.35 -45.35
N VAL A 506 -4.80 13.42 -44.93
CA VAL A 506 -5.09 12.00 -44.85
C VAL A 506 -4.75 11.51 -43.45
N PRO A 507 -5.76 11.23 -42.58
CA PRO A 507 -5.52 10.55 -41.32
C PRO A 507 -4.93 9.17 -41.54
N TYR A 508 -4.03 8.73 -40.63
CA TYR A 508 -3.46 7.38 -40.62
C TYR A 508 -3.20 6.92 -39.20
N GLY A 509 -2.72 5.66 -39.01
CA GLY A 509 -2.41 5.14 -37.69
C GLY A 509 -3.60 5.10 -36.74
N ASN A 510 -4.81 4.76 -37.23
CA ASN A 510 -6.05 4.77 -36.45
C ASN A 510 -6.35 6.12 -35.77
N GLY A 511 -5.99 7.23 -36.44
CA GLY A 511 -6.24 8.59 -35.97
C GLY A 511 -5.11 9.20 -35.14
N THR A 512 -4.02 8.46 -34.87
CA THR A 512 -2.85 8.98 -34.13
C THR A 512 -1.84 9.69 -35.02
N GLY A 513 -2.11 9.77 -36.33
CA GLY A 513 -1.26 10.42 -37.30
C GLY A 513 -2.04 11.15 -38.39
N LEU A 514 -1.39 12.15 -38.98
CA LEU A 514 -1.91 12.98 -40.09
C LEU A 514 -0.82 13.17 -41.13
N LYS A 515 -1.19 12.94 -42.41
CA LYS A 515 -0.41 13.35 -43.60
C LYS A 515 -1.02 14.63 -44.16
N VAL A 516 -0.18 15.57 -44.52
CA VAL A 516 -0.56 16.86 -45.17
C VAL A 516 0.28 17.02 -46.42
N ASN A 517 -0.37 17.12 -47.59
CA ASN A 517 0.27 17.51 -48.85
C ASN A 517 -0.27 18.88 -49.23
N ALA A 518 0.59 19.83 -49.46
CA ALA A 518 0.12 21.14 -49.91
C ALA A 518 -0.42 21.04 -51.35
N VAL A 519 0.32 20.39 -52.25
CA VAL A 519 -0.10 20.09 -53.63
C VAL A 519 0.19 18.64 -53.94
N HIS A 520 -0.83 17.93 -54.41
CA HIS A 520 -0.73 16.54 -54.89
C HIS A 520 -1.32 16.46 -56.27
N VAL A 521 -0.52 16.06 -57.28
CA VAL A 521 -0.91 15.99 -58.68
C VAL A 521 -0.72 14.60 -59.22
N THR A 522 -1.79 14.04 -59.79
CA THR A 522 -1.73 12.77 -60.51
C THR A 522 -2.07 13.03 -61.98
N THR A 523 -1.10 12.84 -62.86
CA THR A 523 -1.30 13.01 -64.29
C THR A 523 -1.98 11.83 -64.93
N VAL A 524 -2.61 12.01 -66.11
CA VAL A 524 -3.20 10.91 -66.90
C VAL A 524 -2.16 9.89 -67.36
N ALA A 525 -0.88 10.25 -67.45
CA ALA A 525 0.24 9.36 -67.75
C ALA A 525 0.72 8.56 -66.53
N GLY A 526 0.03 8.69 -65.41
CA GLY A 526 0.37 7.96 -64.16
C GLY A 526 1.57 8.54 -63.40
N VAL A 527 2.03 9.76 -63.73
CA VAL A 527 3.04 10.46 -62.92
C VAL A 527 2.35 11.07 -61.72
N ASP A 528 2.88 10.77 -60.52
CA ASP A 528 2.43 11.28 -59.24
C ASP A 528 3.44 12.27 -58.68
N VAL A 529 2.99 13.48 -58.33
CA VAL A 529 3.83 14.56 -57.83
C VAL A 529 3.28 15.12 -56.53
N VAL A 530 4.06 15.10 -55.49
CA VAL A 530 3.73 15.68 -54.18
C VAL A 530 4.70 16.82 -53.90
N ILE A 531 4.17 18.02 -53.64
CA ILE A 531 4.95 19.22 -53.25
C ILE A 531 4.57 19.63 -51.84
N SER A 532 5.56 19.87 -51.01
CA SER A 532 5.48 20.16 -49.57
C SER A 532 4.60 19.11 -48.83
N HIS A 533 5.26 18.05 -48.48
CA HIS A 533 4.68 16.93 -47.71
C HIS A 533 5.12 16.98 -46.24
N ALA A 534 4.19 16.80 -45.34
CA ALA A 534 4.45 16.61 -43.91
C ALA A 534 3.58 15.49 -43.36
N ARG A 535 4.15 14.61 -42.58
CA ARG A 535 3.40 13.63 -41.78
C ARG A 535 3.92 13.59 -40.33
N ALA A 536 3.01 13.47 -39.36
CA ALA A 536 3.36 13.34 -37.98
C ALA A 536 2.42 12.36 -37.29
N SER A 537 2.95 11.52 -36.43
CA SER A 537 2.18 10.61 -35.57
C SER A 537 2.84 10.38 -34.22
N LEU A 538 2.03 9.98 -33.22
CA LEU A 538 2.45 9.49 -31.94
C LEU A 538 1.94 8.08 -31.74
N THR A 539 2.81 7.16 -31.28
CA THR A 539 2.49 5.74 -31.09
C THR A 539 2.74 5.34 -29.65
N LEU A 540 1.81 4.63 -29.03
CA LEU A 540 1.95 4.12 -27.66
C LEU A 540 3.16 3.18 -27.51
N PRO A 541 3.79 3.12 -26.32
CA PRO A 541 4.85 2.16 -26.02
C PRO A 541 4.40 0.73 -26.34
N GLY A 542 5.32 -0.06 -26.90
CA GLY A 542 5.04 -1.46 -27.27
C GLY A 542 4.31 -1.66 -28.61
N GLN A 543 3.78 -0.59 -29.22
CA GLN A 543 3.17 -0.64 -30.54
C GLN A 543 4.19 -0.30 -31.65
N THR A 544 3.93 -0.80 -32.86
CA THR A 544 4.69 -0.43 -34.07
C THR A 544 4.17 0.89 -34.61
N CYS A 545 5.08 1.77 -35.03
CA CYS A 545 4.68 3.01 -35.69
C CYS A 545 3.99 2.71 -37.03
N PRO A 546 2.92 3.45 -37.35
CA PRO A 546 2.23 3.29 -38.64
C PRO A 546 3.15 3.76 -39.79
N ALA A 547 3.16 2.99 -40.88
CA ALA A 547 3.98 3.25 -42.06
C ALA A 547 3.46 4.44 -42.91
#